data_553b92d3b0d222941c44ecda288f47f0
#
_entry.id   553b92d3b0d222941c44ecda288f47f0
#
_cell.length_a   1.000
_cell.length_b   1.000
_cell.length_c   1.000
_cell.angle_alpha   90.00
_cell.angle_beta   90.00
_cell.angle_gamma   90.00
#
_symmetry.space_group_name_H-M   'P 1'
#
loop_
_entity.id
_entity.type
_entity.pdbx_description
1 polymer ?
#
loop_
_entity_poly.entity_id
_entity_poly.type
_entity_poly.pdbx_seq_one_letter_code
_entity_poly.pdbx_strand_id
1 'polypeptide(L)'
;MKELKDLVDHRESALPLVEEMLADASVNHQLLPSSAESSSVLTRLQVTTRSTLGTIAYHTGGLLIDRGWLRVLGSGHPLLPRNLADWNEGRADGCLLVADDVVGGFFAINGGGLGDDVGEMYYWAPDTLKWEQLEIAVVNFFRTPQSVIVRPLAAHIDWAAYSPVS
;
A
#
# COMPACT_ATOMS: atom_id res chain seq x y z
N MET A 1 15.34 17.77 -7.03
CA MET A 1 14.46 17.17 -6.01
C MET A 1 13.44 18.25 -5.61
N LYS A 2 12.16 17.92 -5.61
CA LYS A 2 11.08 18.85 -5.21
C LYS A 2 11.08 19.04 -3.69
N GLU A 3 10.77 20.26 -3.26
CA GLU A 3 10.57 20.54 -1.84
C GLU A 3 9.18 20.11 -1.38
N LEU A 4 8.98 19.95 -0.07
CA LEU A 4 7.70 19.53 0.51
C LEU A 4 6.51 20.37 0.02
N LYS A 5 6.69 21.71 -0.06
CA LYS A 5 5.64 22.63 -0.55
C LYS A 5 5.17 22.36 -1.96
N ASP A 6 6.02 21.73 -2.80
CA ASP A 6 5.70 21.38 -4.19
C ASP A 6 5.04 19.99 -4.30
N LEU A 7 5.16 19.19 -3.24
CA LEU A 7 4.61 17.84 -3.16
C LEU A 7 3.22 17.82 -2.50
N VAL A 8 2.97 18.72 -1.56
CA VAL A 8 1.68 18.82 -0.87
C VAL A 8 0.75 19.75 -1.66
N ASP A 9 -0.27 19.19 -2.26
CA ASP A 9 -1.29 19.95 -2.98
C ASP A 9 -2.57 20.01 -2.15
N HIS A 10 -2.93 21.21 -1.71
CA HIS A 10 -4.13 21.43 -0.90
C HIS A 10 -5.42 21.58 -1.75
N ARG A 11 -5.29 21.82 -3.04
CA ARG A 11 -6.42 22.04 -3.95
C ARG A 11 -6.85 20.78 -4.68
N GLU A 12 -5.86 19.97 -5.08
CA GLU A 12 -6.07 18.76 -5.88
C GLU A 12 -5.56 17.50 -5.14
N SER A 13 -5.66 17.50 -3.81
CA SER A 13 -5.31 16.32 -2.99
C SER A 13 -6.26 15.16 -3.29
N ALA A 14 -5.71 13.95 -3.34
CA ALA A 14 -6.50 12.73 -3.45
C ALA A 14 -7.15 12.30 -2.11
N LEU A 15 -7.01 13.08 -1.03
CA LEU A 15 -7.57 12.72 0.27
C LEU A 15 -9.09 12.48 0.24
N PRO A 16 -9.92 13.34 -0.38
CA PRO A 16 -11.36 13.06 -0.49
C PRO A 16 -11.66 11.76 -1.20
N LEU A 17 -10.89 11.43 -2.24
CA LEU A 17 -11.04 10.16 -2.97
C LEU A 17 -10.71 8.96 -2.07
N VAL A 18 -9.64 9.03 -1.29
CA VAL A 18 -9.25 7.97 -0.35
C VAL A 18 -10.31 7.79 0.72
N GLU A 19 -10.84 8.87 1.28
CA GLU A 19 -11.92 8.83 2.29
C GLU A 19 -13.20 8.22 1.72
N GLU A 20 -13.59 8.58 0.50
CA GLU A 20 -14.74 8.01 -0.21
C GLU A 20 -14.54 6.49 -0.45
N MET A 21 -13.37 6.10 -0.93
CA MET A 21 -13.04 4.70 -1.17
C MET A 21 -13.11 3.85 0.11
N LEU A 22 -12.68 4.40 1.24
CA LEU A 22 -12.76 3.72 2.53
C LEU A 22 -14.20 3.68 3.06
N ALA A 23 -14.98 4.74 2.88
CA ALA A 23 -16.39 4.78 3.26
C ALA A 23 -17.23 3.73 2.51
N ASP A 24 -16.90 3.49 1.23
CA ASP A 24 -17.57 2.49 0.39
C ASP A 24 -17.05 1.06 0.60
N ALA A 25 -15.95 0.89 1.34
CA ALA A 25 -15.37 -0.42 1.58
C ALA A 25 -16.27 -1.27 2.48
N SER A 26 -16.64 -2.46 2.02
CA SER A 26 -17.44 -3.43 2.80
C SER A 26 -16.61 -4.23 3.81
N VAL A 27 -15.29 -4.13 3.75
CA VAL A 27 -14.37 -4.82 4.64
C VAL A 27 -14.01 -3.93 5.84
N ASN A 28 -13.79 -4.55 6.99
CA ASN A 28 -13.27 -3.85 8.15
C ASN A 28 -11.93 -3.19 7.81
N HIS A 29 -11.79 -1.91 8.12
CA HIS A 29 -10.56 -1.16 7.89
C HIS A 29 -10.33 -0.15 9.01
N GLN A 30 -9.06 0.18 9.22
CA GLN A 30 -8.64 1.21 10.16
C GLN A 30 -7.62 2.12 9.48
N LEU A 31 -7.96 3.40 9.36
CA LEU A 31 -7.06 4.44 8.91
C LEU A 31 -6.26 4.94 10.11
N LEU A 32 -4.95 4.76 10.08
CA LEU A 32 -4.06 5.20 11.14
C LEU A 32 -3.70 6.69 10.96
N PRO A 33 -3.69 7.49 12.03
CA PRO A 33 -3.24 8.88 11.95
C PRO A 33 -1.81 8.98 11.45
N SER A 34 -1.50 10.05 10.70
CA SER A 34 -0.14 10.32 10.23
C SER A 34 0.84 10.53 11.39
N SER A 35 2.09 10.15 11.18
CA SER A 35 3.18 10.37 12.13
C SER A 35 3.87 11.71 11.92
N ALA A 36 4.78 12.07 12.85
CA ALA A 36 5.66 13.21 12.69
C ALA A 36 6.63 13.08 11.49
N GLU A 37 6.82 11.85 10.98
CA GLU A 37 7.69 11.54 9.85
C GLU A 37 7.04 11.79 8.48
N SER A 38 5.76 12.12 8.42
CA SER A 38 4.98 12.23 7.17
C SER A 38 5.62 13.15 6.12
N SER A 39 6.15 14.30 6.55
CA SER A 39 6.83 15.24 5.65
C SER A 39 8.14 14.68 5.09
N SER A 40 8.92 14.00 5.92
CA SER A 40 10.16 13.32 5.52
C SER A 40 9.87 12.18 4.55
N VAL A 41 8.87 11.36 4.86
CA VAL A 41 8.45 10.23 4.00
C VAL A 41 8.04 10.73 2.63
N LEU A 42 7.16 11.74 2.55
CA LEU A 42 6.71 12.29 1.26
C LEU A 42 7.87 12.88 0.45
N THR A 43 8.76 13.61 1.11
CA THR A 43 9.93 14.23 0.45
C THR A 43 10.88 13.17 -0.10
N ARG A 44 11.13 12.10 0.63
CA ARG A 44 12.01 11.00 0.18
C ARG A 44 11.39 10.21 -0.97
N LEU A 45 10.08 10.02 -0.98
CA LEU A 45 9.36 9.33 -2.06
C LEU A 45 9.23 10.17 -3.32
N GLN A 46 9.29 11.48 -3.22
CA GLN A 46 9.12 12.43 -4.35
C GLN A 46 7.79 12.27 -5.10
N VAL A 47 6.74 11.85 -4.40
CA VAL A 47 5.37 11.77 -4.92
C VAL A 47 4.54 12.93 -4.40
N THR A 48 3.46 13.28 -5.11
CA THR A 48 2.56 14.37 -4.70
C THR A 48 1.30 13.84 -4.03
N THR A 49 0.67 14.64 -3.19
CA THR A 49 -0.63 14.30 -2.57
C THR A 49 -1.80 14.33 -3.56
N ARG A 50 -1.57 14.64 -4.83
CA ARG A 50 -2.55 14.41 -5.91
C ARG A 50 -2.77 12.93 -6.18
N SER A 51 -1.75 12.09 -5.91
CA SER A 51 -1.87 10.64 -6.05
C SER A 51 -2.40 10.00 -4.78
N THR A 52 -3.07 8.87 -4.91
CA THR A 52 -3.52 8.05 -3.79
C THR A 52 -2.34 7.63 -2.90
N LEU A 53 -1.23 7.22 -3.51
CA LEU A 53 -0.01 6.85 -2.79
C LEU A 53 0.55 8.01 -1.95
N GLY A 54 0.71 9.19 -2.56
CA GLY A 54 1.21 10.38 -1.85
C GLY A 54 0.27 10.83 -0.74
N THR A 55 -1.03 10.72 -0.94
CA THR A 55 -2.03 10.98 0.09
C THR A 55 -1.89 10.02 1.28
N ILE A 56 -1.76 8.74 1.03
CA ILE A 56 -1.57 7.73 2.10
C ILE A 56 -0.25 7.97 2.81
N ALA A 57 0.82 8.26 2.09
CA ALA A 57 2.15 8.52 2.66
C ALA A 57 2.19 9.76 3.55
N TYR A 58 1.39 10.77 3.26
CA TYR A 58 1.43 12.05 3.98
C TYR A 58 0.33 12.20 5.03
N HIS A 59 -0.90 11.87 4.68
CA HIS A 59 -2.07 12.09 5.54
C HIS A 59 -2.38 10.93 6.48
N THR A 60 -1.70 9.80 6.34
CA THR A 60 -1.96 8.60 7.17
C THR A 60 -0.69 7.97 7.70
N GLY A 61 -0.80 7.27 8.81
CA GLY A 61 0.24 6.37 9.30
C GLY A 61 0.26 5.03 8.60
N GLY A 62 -0.76 4.75 7.81
CA GLY A 62 -1.02 3.52 7.09
C GLY A 62 -2.46 3.08 7.23
N LEU A 63 -2.79 1.95 6.61
CA LEU A 63 -4.10 1.33 6.63
C LEU A 63 -3.98 -0.12 7.11
N LEU A 64 -4.83 -0.50 8.06
CA LEU A 64 -5.02 -1.89 8.46
C LEU A 64 -6.36 -2.35 7.88
N ILE A 65 -6.33 -3.35 7.01
CA ILE A 65 -7.51 -3.89 6.33
C ILE A 65 -7.76 -5.30 6.86
N ASP A 66 -9.02 -5.62 7.13
CA ASP A 66 -9.46 -6.87 7.72
C ASP A 66 -8.63 -7.23 8.96
N ARG A 67 -8.64 -6.32 9.95
CA ARG A 67 -7.91 -6.47 11.24
C ARG A 67 -6.40 -6.67 11.09
N GLY A 68 -5.80 -6.07 10.06
CA GLY A 68 -4.38 -6.17 9.78
C GLY A 68 -3.98 -7.38 8.94
N TRP A 69 -4.95 -8.06 8.32
CA TRP A 69 -4.65 -9.09 7.33
C TRP A 69 -3.85 -8.50 6.17
N LEU A 70 -4.26 -7.35 5.65
CA LEU A 70 -3.48 -6.54 4.73
C LEU A 70 -3.07 -5.24 5.43
N ARG A 71 -1.80 -4.90 5.33
CA ARG A 71 -1.22 -3.70 5.92
C ARG A 71 -0.65 -2.82 4.81
N VAL A 72 -1.27 -1.66 4.60
CA VAL A 72 -0.80 -0.68 3.63
C VAL A 72 0.07 0.35 4.35
N LEU A 73 1.28 0.56 3.87
CA LEU A 73 2.25 1.44 4.50
C LEU A 73 1.92 2.92 4.23
N GLY A 74 2.06 3.73 5.25
CA GLY A 74 1.97 5.18 5.20
C GLY A 74 3.19 5.84 5.83
N SER A 75 2.98 6.87 6.64
CA SER A 75 4.07 7.56 7.34
C SER A 75 4.57 6.85 8.61
N GLY A 76 3.94 5.74 8.99
CA GLY A 76 4.23 5.00 10.21
C GLY A 76 3.27 5.33 11.36
N HIS A 77 3.08 4.37 12.25
CA HIS A 77 2.22 4.47 13.44
C HIS A 77 2.65 3.38 14.44
N PRO A 78 2.42 3.52 15.76
CA PRO A 78 2.74 2.46 16.71
C PRO A 78 2.16 1.08 16.38
N LEU A 79 0.98 1.02 15.75
CA LEU A 79 0.36 -0.23 15.27
C LEU A 79 0.93 -0.73 13.94
N LEU A 80 1.64 0.12 13.20
CA LEU A 80 2.33 -0.19 11.95
C LEU A 80 3.62 0.63 11.87
N PRO A 81 4.67 0.24 12.63
CA PRO A 81 5.85 1.08 12.87
C PRO A 81 6.74 1.30 11.66
N ARG A 82 6.45 0.65 10.53
CA ARG A 82 7.16 0.84 9.27
C ARG A 82 6.55 1.98 8.48
N ASN A 83 7.37 2.82 7.89
CA ASN A 83 6.93 3.81 6.91
C ASN A 83 7.40 3.45 5.49
N LEU A 84 6.71 4.02 4.50
CA LEU A 84 6.98 3.74 3.08
C LEU A 84 8.41 4.01 2.66
N ALA A 85 9.03 5.08 3.17
CA ALA A 85 10.38 5.46 2.77
C ALA A 85 11.43 4.52 3.36
N ASP A 86 11.41 4.29 4.67
CA ASP A 86 12.39 3.43 5.35
C ASP A 86 12.27 1.97 4.91
N TRP A 87 11.04 1.50 4.70
CA TRP A 87 10.82 0.11 4.28
C TRP A 87 11.39 -0.18 2.90
N ASN A 88 11.40 0.80 2.01
CA ASN A 88 11.93 0.64 0.65
C ASN A 88 13.43 0.87 0.54
N GLU A 89 14.06 1.51 1.53
CA GLU A 89 15.48 1.82 1.49
C GLU A 89 16.33 0.54 1.41
N GLY A 90 17.02 0.35 0.29
CA GLY A 90 17.90 -0.80 0.05
C GLY A 90 17.22 -2.16 -0.09
N ARG A 91 15.87 -2.21 -0.20
CA ARG A 91 15.14 -3.48 -0.27
C ARG A 91 14.66 -3.86 -1.66
N ALA A 92 14.25 -2.89 -2.43
CA ALA A 92 13.67 -3.13 -3.74
C ALA A 92 14.31 -2.20 -4.78
N ASP A 93 14.73 -2.78 -5.89
CA ASP A 93 15.28 -2.05 -7.02
C ASP A 93 14.28 -2.08 -8.18
N GLY A 94 13.94 -0.90 -8.68
CA GLY A 94 12.98 -0.76 -9.77
C GLY A 94 11.53 -1.06 -9.41
N CYS A 95 11.17 -1.09 -8.12
CA CYS A 95 9.79 -1.15 -7.64
C CYS A 95 9.65 -0.47 -6.28
N LEU A 96 8.41 -0.19 -5.88
CA LEU A 96 8.09 0.40 -4.58
C LEU A 96 7.16 -0.54 -3.82
N LEU A 97 7.64 -1.08 -2.70
CA LEU A 97 6.85 -1.90 -1.79
C LEU A 97 5.85 -1.01 -1.05
N VAL A 98 4.56 -1.30 -1.15
CA VAL A 98 3.49 -0.44 -0.60
C VAL A 98 2.64 -1.13 0.46
N ALA A 99 2.60 -2.45 0.48
CA ALA A 99 1.81 -3.22 1.43
C ALA A 99 2.40 -4.61 1.65
N ASP A 100 1.95 -5.26 2.70
CA ASP A 100 2.20 -6.69 2.96
C ASP A 100 0.96 -7.35 3.58
N ASP A 101 0.95 -8.66 3.59
CA ASP A 101 -0.09 -9.45 4.23
C ASP A 101 0.46 -10.34 5.35
N VAL A 102 -0.44 -10.97 6.10
CA VAL A 102 -0.07 -11.82 7.26
C VAL A 102 0.58 -13.14 6.87
N VAL A 103 0.46 -13.55 5.62
CA VAL A 103 1.07 -14.81 5.13
C VAL A 103 2.49 -14.61 4.60
N GLY A 104 2.98 -13.38 4.60
CA GLY A 104 4.34 -13.04 4.19
C GLY A 104 4.45 -12.59 2.74
N GLY A 105 3.33 -12.26 2.09
CA GLY A 105 3.31 -11.65 0.76
C GLY A 105 3.60 -10.15 0.81
N PHE A 106 4.12 -9.62 -0.30
CA PHE A 106 4.38 -8.19 -0.48
C PHE A 106 3.68 -7.67 -1.73
N PHE A 107 3.20 -6.44 -1.64
CA PHE A 107 2.62 -5.73 -2.78
C PHE A 107 3.54 -4.59 -3.18
N ALA A 108 3.81 -4.48 -4.47
CA ALA A 108 4.68 -3.46 -5.02
C ALA A 108 4.07 -2.80 -6.25
N ILE A 109 4.41 -1.52 -6.44
CA ILE A 109 4.20 -0.80 -7.68
C ILE A 109 5.44 -1.00 -8.55
N ASN A 110 5.26 -1.48 -9.79
CA ASN A 110 6.36 -1.68 -10.72
C ASN A 110 6.93 -0.33 -11.19
N GLY A 111 8.21 -0.14 -10.97
CA GLY A 111 8.97 1.00 -11.48
C GLY A 111 9.85 0.65 -12.68
N GLY A 112 9.63 -0.52 -13.30
CA GLY A 112 10.42 -1.05 -14.41
C GLY A 112 11.34 -2.22 -14.04
N GLY A 113 11.45 -2.54 -12.75
CA GLY A 113 12.27 -3.68 -12.27
C GLY A 113 11.54 -5.01 -12.26
N LEU A 114 10.21 -5.01 -12.38
CA LEU A 114 9.38 -6.23 -12.33
C LEU A 114 8.80 -6.62 -13.71
N GLY A 115 8.77 -5.70 -14.65
CA GLY A 115 8.25 -5.90 -16.00
C GLY A 115 8.20 -4.59 -16.76
N ASP A 116 7.68 -4.62 -18.00
CA ASP A 116 7.58 -3.44 -18.88
C ASP A 116 6.40 -2.54 -18.55
N ASP A 117 5.45 -3.01 -17.78
CA ASP A 117 4.20 -2.38 -17.38
C ASP A 117 4.40 -1.49 -16.14
N VAL A 118 5.12 -0.40 -16.31
CA VAL A 118 5.40 0.57 -15.24
C VAL A 118 4.10 1.14 -14.66
N GLY A 119 4.01 1.16 -13.33
CA GLY A 119 2.83 1.66 -12.60
C GLY A 119 1.81 0.58 -12.23
N GLU A 120 1.94 -0.63 -12.75
CA GLU A 120 1.08 -1.76 -12.38
C GLU A 120 1.47 -2.38 -11.03
N MET A 121 0.49 -3.04 -10.41
CA MET A 121 0.69 -3.72 -9.13
C MET A 121 1.18 -5.16 -9.30
N TYR A 122 2.13 -5.53 -8.46
CA TYR A 122 2.66 -6.89 -8.37
C TYR A 122 2.54 -7.43 -6.95
N TYR A 123 2.40 -8.74 -6.84
CA TYR A 123 2.40 -9.49 -5.59
C TYR A 123 3.58 -10.45 -5.53
N TRP A 124 4.37 -10.39 -4.45
CA TRP A 124 5.36 -11.40 -4.13
C TRP A 124 4.69 -12.53 -3.37
N ALA A 125 4.55 -13.67 -4.03
CA ALA A 125 3.91 -14.85 -3.48
C ALA A 125 4.91 -15.64 -2.62
N PRO A 126 4.67 -15.83 -1.31
CA PRO A 126 5.62 -16.51 -0.41
C PRO A 126 5.78 -17.99 -0.68
N ASP A 127 4.84 -18.63 -1.35
CA ASP A 127 4.89 -20.05 -1.73
C ASP A 127 5.72 -20.29 -2.98
N THR A 128 5.63 -19.44 -3.99
CA THR A 128 6.39 -19.56 -5.25
C THR A 128 7.70 -18.77 -5.23
N LEU A 129 7.85 -17.81 -4.32
CA LEU A 129 8.96 -16.85 -4.22
C LEU A 129 9.19 -16.09 -5.53
N LYS A 130 8.08 -15.69 -6.17
CA LYS A 130 8.05 -14.95 -7.44
C LYS A 130 7.11 -13.78 -7.37
N TRP A 131 7.43 -12.75 -8.16
CA TRP A 131 6.53 -11.64 -8.43
C TRP A 131 5.46 -12.06 -9.44
N GLU A 132 4.21 -11.82 -9.12
CA GLU A 132 3.05 -12.07 -9.95
C GLU A 132 2.35 -10.76 -10.27
N GLN A 133 2.12 -10.49 -11.54
CA GLN A 133 1.37 -9.31 -11.97
C GLN A 133 -0.11 -9.45 -11.57
N LEU A 134 -0.65 -8.42 -10.92
CA LEU A 134 -2.05 -8.44 -10.49
C LEU A 134 -3.03 -7.93 -11.56
N GLU A 135 -2.55 -7.37 -12.65
CA GLU A 135 -3.34 -6.76 -13.74
C GLU A 135 -4.33 -5.68 -13.23
N ILE A 136 -3.92 -4.96 -12.20
CA ILE A 136 -4.68 -3.85 -11.61
C ILE A 136 -3.81 -2.62 -11.44
N ALA A 137 -4.38 -1.46 -11.75
CA ALA A 137 -3.74 -0.19 -11.48
C ALA A 137 -3.74 0.14 -9.97
N VAL A 138 -2.79 0.95 -9.54
CA VAL A 138 -2.61 1.37 -8.13
C VAL A 138 -3.91 1.89 -7.51
N VAL A 139 -4.68 2.72 -8.23
CA VAL A 139 -5.95 3.27 -7.73
C VAL A 139 -6.97 2.18 -7.43
N ASN A 140 -7.02 1.12 -8.22
CA ASN A 140 -7.94 -0.01 -8.01
C ASN A 140 -7.49 -0.90 -6.85
N PHE A 141 -6.19 -1.02 -6.61
CA PHE A 141 -5.67 -1.68 -5.41
C PHE A 141 -6.22 -1.05 -4.12
N PHE A 142 -6.23 0.27 -4.05
CA PHE A 142 -6.76 0.98 -2.89
C PHE A 142 -8.28 1.02 -2.83
N ARG A 143 -8.97 0.95 -3.98
CA ARG A 143 -10.44 0.97 -4.06
C ARG A 143 -11.08 -0.36 -3.63
N THR A 144 -10.49 -1.48 -4.02
CA THR A 144 -11.03 -2.82 -3.73
C THR A 144 -9.94 -3.75 -3.20
N PRO A 145 -9.38 -3.46 -2.02
CA PRO A 145 -8.31 -4.28 -1.46
C PRO A 145 -8.72 -5.73 -1.26
N GLN A 146 -10.02 -6.00 -1.07
CA GLN A 146 -10.57 -7.35 -0.97
C GLN A 146 -10.35 -8.19 -2.22
N SER A 147 -10.53 -7.60 -3.42
CA SER A 147 -10.34 -8.33 -4.68
C SER A 147 -8.86 -8.71 -4.90
N VAL A 148 -7.97 -7.98 -4.26
CA VAL A 148 -6.53 -8.22 -4.30
C VAL A 148 -6.11 -9.29 -3.29
N ILE A 149 -6.73 -9.29 -2.10
CA ILE A 149 -6.47 -10.30 -1.06
C ILE A 149 -6.92 -11.69 -1.52
N VAL A 150 -8.05 -11.77 -2.20
CA VAL A 150 -8.68 -13.07 -2.56
C VAL A 150 -8.02 -13.72 -3.77
N ARG A 151 -7.50 -12.96 -4.73
CA ARG A 151 -6.97 -13.53 -5.98
C ARG A 151 -5.66 -14.31 -5.83
N PRO A 152 -4.59 -13.75 -5.23
CA PRO A 152 -3.34 -14.51 -5.03
C PRO A 152 -3.48 -15.58 -3.95
N LEU A 153 -4.23 -15.28 -2.89
CA LEU A 153 -4.40 -16.16 -1.74
C LEU A 153 -5.37 -17.32 -2.00
N ALA A 154 -6.44 -17.10 -2.77
CA ALA A 154 -7.37 -18.16 -3.14
C ALA A 154 -6.75 -19.26 -4.01
N ALA A 155 -5.66 -18.94 -4.74
CA ALA A 155 -4.93 -19.91 -5.53
C ALA A 155 -3.99 -20.81 -4.70
N HIS A 156 -3.62 -20.39 -3.48
CA HIS A 156 -2.48 -20.96 -2.75
C HIS A 156 -2.76 -21.32 -1.28
N ILE A 157 -3.93 -20.96 -0.73
CA ILE A 157 -4.28 -21.23 0.68
C ILE A 157 -5.57 -22.05 0.77
N ASP A 158 -5.49 -23.15 1.50
CA ASP A 158 -6.69 -23.86 1.97
C ASP A 158 -7.35 -23.05 3.10
N TRP A 159 -8.28 -22.19 2.71
CA TRP A 159 -9.04 -21.34 3.63
C TRP A 159 -9.87 -22.10 4.65
N ALA A 160 -10.22 -23.38 4.35
CA ALA A 160 -10.96 -24.24 5.26
C ALA A 160 -10.12 -24.63 6.48
N ALA A 161 -8.78 -24.61 6.35
CA ALA A 161 -7.85 -24.90 7.42
C ALA A 161 -7.52 -23.67 8.30
N TYR A 162 -7.87 -22.45 7.84
CA TYR A 162 -7.60 -21.22 8.53
C TYR A 162 -8.85 -20.69 9.24
N SER A 163 -8.96 -21.00 10.52
CA SER A 163 -9.90 -20.29 11.41
C SER A 163 -9.18 -19.11 12.04
N PRO A 164 -9.56 -17.85 11.76
CA PRO A 164 -8.99 -16.74 12.49
C PRO A 164 -9.32 -16.93 13.98
N VAL A 165 -8.30 -16.96 14.80
CA VAL A 165 -8.47 -16.95 16.25
C VAL A 165 -9.14 -15.62 16.60
N SER A 166 -10.37 -15.71 17.04
CA SER A 166 -11.15 -14.57 17.50
C SER A 166 -10.52 -13.91 18.74
#